data_90606a2a877d9d2e3ee4bb06f8956be7
#
_entry.id   90606a2a877d9d2e3ee4bb06f8956be7
#
_cell.length_a   1.000
_cell.length_b   1.000
_cell.length_c   1.000
_cell.angle_alpha   90.00
_cell.angle_beta   90.00
_cell.angle_gamma   90.00
#
_symmetry.space_group_name_H-M   'P 1'
#
loop_
_entity.id
_entity.type
_entity.pdbx_description
1 polymer ?
#
loop_
_entity_poly.entity_id
_entity_poly.type
_entity_poly.pdbx_seq_one_letter_code
_entity_poly.pdbx_strand_id
1 'polypeptide(L)'
;MSATTKPRILLCEDDPNLGLVLKNFLELNDFDVTLERDGRLGLAAFQREKFDICLLDVMMPKMDGFALAEEIRDINADIPLFFLSAKSMKEDQIKGYKLGADDYITKPFDSELLLFKIKAILKRNEEQNKEQENIEYDLGIYHFIPKLRELSSANGKVTLSPKENELLKMLSEYKNDLLQRELALKKIWGNDNYFNGRSMDVYI
;
A
#
# COMPACT_ATOMS: atom_id res chain seq x y z
N MET A 1 20.38 -18.65 3.86
CA MET A 1 19.30 -18.26 4.76
C MET A 1 18.90 -16.85 4.35
N SER A 2 17.76 -16.66 3.69
CA SER A 2 17.26 -15.33 3.34
C SER A 2 16.89 -14.63 4.63
N ALA A 3 17.50 -13.50 4.92
CA ALA A 3 17.09 -12.65 6.03
C ALA A 3 15.66 -12.18 5.73
N THR A 4 14.68 -12.73 6.41
CA THR A 4 13.31 -12.23 6.37
C THR A 4 13.33 -10.82 6.96
N THR A 5 13.17 -9.83 6.11
CA THR A 5 13.02 -8.44 6.56
C THR A 5 11.75 -8.35 7.41
N LYS A 6 11.87 -7.74 8.60
CA LYS A 6 10.70 -7.52 9.46
C LYS A 6 9.70 -6.59 8.76
N PRO A 7 8.39 -6.87 8.84
CA PRO A 7 7.39 -5.94 8.32
C PRO A 7 7.49 -4.57 9.00
N ARG A 8 7.34 -3.51 8.22
CA ARG A 8 7.51 -2.13 8.66
C ARG A 8 6.18 -1.45 8.93
N ILE A 9 6.03 -0.89 10.11
CA ILE A 9 4.85 -0.19 10.59
C ILE A 9 5.12 1.31 10.69
N LEU A 10 4.28 2.13 10.05
CA LEU A 10 4.16 3.53 10.39
C LEU A 10 3.12 3.67 11.51
N LEU A 11 3.55 4.07 12.69
CA LEU A 11 2.68 4.37 13.83
C LEU A 11 2.63 5.89 14.04
N CYS A 12 1.45 6.49 13.90
CA CYS A 12 1.23 7.90 14.21
C CYS A 12 0.36 8.01 15.47
N GLU A 13 0.93 8.52 16.55
CA GLU A 13 0.28 8.62 17.87
C GLU A 13 0.86 9.80 18.64
N ASP A 14 0.03 10.77 19.03
CA ASP A 14 0.49 11.98 19.70
C ASP A 14 0.72 11.79 21.21
N ASP A 15 0.03 10.84 21.87
CA ASP A 15 0.32 10.49 23.26
C ASP A 15 1.70 9.83 23.38
N PRO A 16 2.66 10.46 24.07
CA PRO A 16 4.02 9.93 24.20
C PRO A 16 4.09 8.56 24.87
N ASN A 17 3.24 8.30 25.83
CA ASN A 17 3.27 7.06 26.63
C ASN A 17 2.66 5.92 25.81
N LEU A 18 1.46 6.12 25.26
CA LEU A 18 0.80 5.11 24.45
C LEU A 18 1.62 4.76 23.20
N GLY A 19 2.12 5.77 22.47
CA GLY A 19 2.94 5.57 21.30
C GLY A 19 4.21 4.78 21.61
N LEU A 20 4.91 5.08 22.71
CA LEU A 20 6.13 4.35 23.07
C LEU A 20 5.83 2.91 23.54
N VAL A 21 4.80 2.71 24.34
CA VAL A 21 4.37 1.38 24.79
C VAL A 21 3.98 0.51 23.60
N LEU A 22 3.18 1.05 22.69
CA LEU A 22 2.73 0.31 21.51
C LEU A 22 3.89 0.01 20.56
N LYS A 23 4.77 0.98 20.31
CA LYS A 23 6.00 0.76 19.54
C LYS A 23 6.80 -0.40 20.11
N ASN A 24 7.16 -0.34 21.39
CA ASN A 24 7.96 -1.38 22.04
C ASN A 24 7.29 -2.75 21.98
N PHE A 25 5.98 -2.81 22.20
CA PHE A 25 5.21 -4.05 22.09
C PHE A 25 5.28 -4.65 20.68
N LEU A 26 5.13 -3.84 19.65
CA LEU A 26 5.20 -4.30 18.25
C LEU A 26 6.63 -4.70 17.87
N GLU A 27 7.65 -3.97 18.31
CA GLU A 27 9.05 -4.32 18.05
C GLU A 27 9.47 -5.65 18.70
N LEU A 28 8.94 -5.94 19.91
CA LEU A 28 9.11 -7.25 20.58
C LEU A 28 8.40 -8.39 19.83
N ASN A 29 7.44 -8.08 18.98
CA ASN A 29 6.70 -9.03 18.16
C ASN A 29 7.16 -9.07 16.69
N ASP A 30 8.44 -8.75 16.45
CA ASP A 30 9.13 -8.85 15.16
C ASP A 30 8.67 -7.87 14.07
N PHE A 31 8.24 -6.65 14.45
CA PHE A 31 8.02 -5.54 13.54
C PHE A 31 9.14 -4.51 13.62
N ASP A 32 9.32 -3.73 12.55
CA ASP A 32 10.13 -2.51 12.52
C ASP A 32 9.16 -1.31 12.56
N VAL A 33 9.25 -0.47 13.62
CA VAL A 33 8.23 0.56 13.88
C VAL A 33 8.81 1.96 13.84
N THR A 34 8.37 2.73 12.88
CA THR A 34 8.58 4.19 12.84
C THR A 34 7.41 4.88 13.54
N LEU A 35 7.71 5.55 14.66
CA LEU A 35 6.72 6.28 15.47
C LEU A 35 6.83 7.78 15.20
N GLU A 36 5.72 8.37 14.76
CA GLU A 36 5.60 9.81 14.54
C GLU A 36 4.52 10.42 15.44
N ARG A 37 4.69 11.69 15.82
CA ARG A 37 3.86 12.35 16.84
C ARG A 37 2.76 13.26 16.28
N ASP A 38 2.70 13.41 14.99
CA ASP A 38 1.65 14.16 14.29
C ASP A 38 1.54 13.69 12.83
N GLY A 39 0.43 14.03 12.19
CA GLY A 39 0.17 13.58 10.82
C GLY A 39 1.13 14.17 9.78
N ARG A 40 1.71 15.36 10.01
CA ARG A 40 2.70 15.92 9.07
C ARG A 40 4.02 15.17 9.11
N LEU A 41 4.48 14.81 10.30
CA LEU A 41 5.67 13.96 10.45
C LEU A 41 5.40 12.56 9.88
N GLY A 42 4.21 12.01 10.13
CA GLY A 42 3.78 10.74 9.53
C GLY A 42 3.81 10.75 8.01
N LEU A 43 3.27 11.80 7.37
CA LEU A 43 3.31 11.97 5.91
C LEU A 43 4.76 12.08 5.39
N ALA A 44 5.59 12.87 6.05
CA ALA A 44 6.99 13.02 5.68
C ALA A 44 7.78 11.68 5.79
N ALA A 45 7.50 10.88 6.83
CA ALA A 45 8.07 9.54 6.97
C ALA A 45 7.56 8.61 5.86
N PHE A 46 6.27 8.63 5.56
CA PHE A 46 5.66 7.81 4.51
C PHE A 46 6.22 8.09 3.11
N GLN A 47 6.52 9.37 2.82
CA GLN A 47 7.14 9.77 1.55
C GLN A 47 8.61 9.36 1.43
N ARG A 48 9.31 9.22 2.55
CA ARG A 48 10.75 8.89 2.59
C ARG A 48 11.03 7.39 2.63
N GLU A 49 10.15 6.62 3.26
CA GLU A 49 10.36 5.21 3.58
C GLU A 49 9.20 4.35 3.11
N LYS A 50 9.43 3.05 2.93
CA LYS A 50 8.37 2.09 2.61
C LYS A 50 7.84 1.46 3.89
N PHE A 51 6.54 1.30 3.95
CA PHE A 51 5.83 0.63 5.04
C PHE A 51 4.93 -0.47 4.50
N ASP A 52 4.62 -1.44 5.35
CA ASP A 52 3.73 -2.55 5.03
C ASP A 52 2.32 -2.32 5.62
N ILE A 53 2.20 -1.47 6.63
CA ILE A 53 0.95 -1.07 7.26
C ILE A 53 1.08 0.28 7.97
N CYS A 54 -0.01 1.05 8.02
CA CYS A 54 -0.13 2.29 8.79
C CYS A 54 -1.12 2.13 9.95
N LEU A 55 -0.70 2.55 11.15
CA LEU A 55 -1.56 2.67 12.34
C LEU A 55 -1.65 4.16 12.69
N LEU A 56 -2.82 4.75 12.53
CA LEU A 56 -3.01 6.20 12.61
C LEU A 56 -3.99 6.56 13.73
N ASP A 57 -3.54 7.32 14.72
CA ASP A 57 -4.50 7.99 15.61
C ASP A 57 -5.31 9.00 14.80
N VAL A 58 -6.60 9.05 15.05
CA VAL A 58 -7.49 10.04 14.42
C VAL A 58 -7.23 11.43 15.01
N MET A 59 -6.97 11.51 16.32
CA MET A 59 -6.87 12.79 17.03
C MET A 59 -5.42 13.20 17.24
N MET A 60 -4.81 13.80 16.20
CA MET A 60 -3.44 14.30 16.28
C MET A 60 -3.37 15.81 15.99
N PRO A 61 -2.38 16.53 16.55
CA PRO A 61 -2.13 17.93 16.22
C PRO A 61 -1.62 18.10 14.77
N LYS A 62 -1.74 19.31 14.24
CA LYS A 62 -1.26 19.78 12.92
C LYS A 62 -1.95 19.14 11.71
N MET A 63 -2.11 17.83 11.70
CA MET A 63 -2.80 17.05 10.68
C MET A 63 -3.43 15.84 11.37
N ASP A 64 -4.74 15.70 11.32
CA ASP A 64 -5.45 14.58 11.91
C ASP A 64 -5.25 13.29 11.11
N GLY A 65 -5.62 12.15 11.72
CA GLY A 65 -5.40 10.84 11.08
C GLY A 65 -6.22 10.64 9.80
N PHE A 66 -7.37 11.28 9.67
CA PHE A 66 -8.19 11.18 8.45
C PHE A 66 -7.52 11.93 7.29
N ALA A 67 -7.06 13.16 7.54
CA ALA A 67 -6.34 13.93 6.54
C ALA A 67 -5.02 13.23 6.12
N LEU A 68 -4.31 12.63 7.08
CA LEU A 68 -3.12 11.83 6.78
C LEU A 68 -3.47 10.60 5.93
N ALA A 69 -4.58 9.92 6.21
CA ALA A 69 -5.02 8.76 5.44
C ALA A 69 -5.37 9.14 3.99
N GLU A 70 -6.01 10.29 3.76
CA GLU A 70 -6.29 10.82 2.42
C GLU A 70 -5.00 11.00 1.62
N GLU A 71 -4.00 11.67 2.19
CA GLU A 71 -2.69 11.87 1.55
C GLU A 71 -1.94 10.54 1.30
N ILE A 72 -2.00 9.60 2.25
CA ILE A 72 -1.43 8.26 2.07
C ILE A 72 -2.12 7.52 0.92
N ARG A 73 -3.44 7.57 0.81
CA ARG A 73 -4.20 6.92 -0.26
C ARG A 73 -3.87 7.48 -1.64
N ASP A 74 -3.56 8.78 -1.73
CA ASP A 74 -3.12 9.40 -2.98
C ASP A 74 -1.73 8.89 -3.42
N ILE A 75 -0.86 8.52 -2.47
CA ILE A 75 0.48 7.98 -2.74
C ILE A 75 0.42 6.46 -2.97
N ASN A 76 -0.31 5.73 -2.13
CA ASN A 76 -0.47 4.29 -2.17
C ASN A 76 -1.90 3.90 -1.77
N ALA A 77 -2.73 3.57 -2.75
CA ALA A 77 -4.13 3.22 -2.54
C ALA A 77 -4.33 1.90 -1.77
N ASP A 78 -3.38 0.98 -1.84
CA ASP A 78 -3.53 -0.41 -1.41
C ASP A 78 -2.85 -0.73 -0.07
N ILE A 79 -2.09 0.23 0.53
CA ILE A 79 -1.43 -0.05 1.81
C ILE A 79 -2.45 -0.29 2.92
N PRO A 80 -2.31 -1.36 3.73
CA PRO A 80 -3.15 -1.56 4.90
C PRO A 80 -3.11 -0.37 5.85
N LEU A 81 -4.29 0.04 6.32
CA LEU A 81 -4.43 1.19 7.18
C LEU A 81 -5.47 0.93 8.28
N PHE A 82 -5.04 1.06 9.54
CA PHE A 82 -5.91 1.01 10.70
C PHE A 82 -5.99 2.37 11.37
N PHE A 83 -7.19 2.78 11.74
CA PHE A 83 -7.36 3.90 12.66
C PHE A 83 -7.36 3.42 14.11
N LEU A 84 -6.64 4.14 14.97
CA LEU A 84 -6.68 4.01 16.43
C LEU A 84 -7.33 5.28 16.97
N SER A 85 -8.44 5.21 17.70
CA SER A 85 -9.14 6.43 18.07
C SER A 85 -9.90 6.34 19.37
N ALA A 86 -9.88 7.43 20.14
CA ALA A 86 -10.81 7.63 21.26
C ALA A 86 -12.25 7.97 20.77
N LYS A 87 -12.40 8.33 19.48
CA LYS A 87 -13.71 8.57 18.86
C LYS A 87 -14.41 7.25 18.55
N SER A 88 -15.52 7.01 19.24
CA SER A 88 -16.32 5.78 19.09
C SER A 88 -17.64 6.00 18.35
N MET A 89 -17.89 7.23 17.87
CA MET A 89 -19.12 7.55 17.14
C MET A 89 -19.18 6.81 15.80
N LYS A 90 -20.37 6.36 15.45
CA LYS A 90 -20.59 5.61 14.21
C LYS A 90 -20.20 6.40 12.96
N GLU A 91 -20.41 7.71 13.00
CA GLU A 91 -20.05 8.63 11.91
C GLU A 91 -18.53 8.66 11.64
N ASP A 92 -17.71 8.69 12.70
CA ASP A 92 -16.25 8.66 12.58
C ASP A 92 -15.75 7.31 12.02
N GLN A 93 -16.34 6.20 12.48
CA GLN A 93 -16.02 4.87 11.95
C GLN A 93 -16.40 4.75 10.46
N ILE A 94 -17.60 5.22 10.08
CA ILE A 94 -18.04 5.24 8.68
C ILE A 94 -17.10 6.10 7.83
N LYS A 95 -16.64 7.25 8.34
CA LYS A 95 -15.66 8.09 7.65
C LYS A 95 -14.36 7.32 7.42
N GLY A 96 -13.84 6.65 8.44
CA GLY A 96 -12.62 5.84 8.34
C GLY A 96 -12.73 4.75 7.26
N TYR A 97 -13.81 3.99 7.25
CA TYR A 97 -14.02 2.96 6.23
C TYR A 97 -14.22 3.51 4.82
N LYS A 98 -14.86 4.69 4.68
CA LYS A 98 -14.96 5.37 3.36
C LYS A 98 -13.61 5.82 2.81
N LEU A 99 -12.63 6.08 3.67
CA LEU A 99 -11.24 6.37 3.29
C LEU A 99 -10.43 5.09 2.98
N GLY A 100 -11.09 3.92 2.98
CA GLY A 100 -10.44 2.65 2.68
C GLY A 100 -9.62 2.10 3.84
N ALA A 101 -9.99 2.39 5.08
CA ALA A 101 -9.37 1.73 6.23
C ALA A 101 -9.76 0.24 6.28
N ASP A 102 -8.80 -0.61 6.59
CA ASP A 102 -9.02 -2.04 6.79
C ASP A 102 -9.61 -2.34 8.15
N ASP A 103 -9.34 -1.49 9.15
CA ASP A 103 -9.96 -1.57 10.47
C ASP A 103 -10.03 -0.21 11.19
N TYR A 104 -10.95 -0.10 12.15
CA TYR A 104 -11.12 1.05 13.01
C TYR A 104 -11.22 0.58 14.48
N ILE A 105 -10.20 0.88 15.26
CA ILE A 105 -10.00 0.35 16.61
C ILE A 105 -10.20 1.45 17.63
N THR A 106 -11.18 1.28 18.50
CA THR A 106 -11.48 2.26 19.55
C THR A 106 -10.58 2.09 20.76
N LYS A 107 -10.04 3.18 21.28
CA LYS A 107 -9.31 3.25 22.55
C LYS A 107 -10.29 3.27 23.74
N PRO A 108 -9.98 2.53 24.85
CA PRO A 108 -8.84 1.64 25.03
C PRO A 108 -9.00 0.31 24.29
N PHE A 109 -7.91 -0.23 23.76
CA PHE A 109 -7.88 -1.50 23.04
C PHE A 109 -6.89 -2.50 23.66
N ASP A 110 -7.12 -3.76 23.39
CA ASP A 110 -6.21 -4.85 23.73
C ASP A 110 -5.08 -4.92 22.69
N SER A 111 -3.83 -4.83 23.15
CA SER A 111 -2.65 -4.83 22.27
C SER A 111 -2.41 -6.19 21.60
N GLU A 112 -2.79 -7.31 22.24
CA GLU A 112 -2.68 -8.64 21.63
C GLU A 112 -3.70 -8.80 20.50
N LEU A 113 -4.93 -8.31 20.73
CA LEU A 113 -5.96 -8.32 19.67
C LEU A 113 -5.54 -7.45 18.47
N LEU A 114 -4.98 -6.27 18.73
CA LEU A 114 -4.42 -5.43 17.68
C LEU A 114 -3.31 -6.16 16.90
N LEU A 115 -2.39 -6.83 17.60
CA LEU A 115 -1.33 -7.61 16.99
C LEU A 115 -1.86 -8.71 16.06
N PHE A 116 -2.88 -9.46 16.49
CA PHE A 116 -3.50 -10.50 15.66
C PHE A 116 -4.15 -9.91 14.40
N LYS A 117 -4.81 -8.76 14.52
CA LYS A 117 -5.41 -8.05 13.37
C LYS A 117 -4.34 -7.60 12.37
N ILE A 118 -3.23 -7.02 12.86
CA ILE A 118 -2.08 -6.64 12.01
C ILE A 118 -1.52 -7.86 11.28
N LYS A 119 -1.24 -8.94 11.99
CA LYS A 119 -0.71 -10.18 11.38
C LYS A 119 -1.67 -10.77 10.34
N ALA A 120 -2.96 -10.74 10.60
CA ALA A 120 -3.97 -11.26 9.67
C ALA A 120 -4.03 -10.45 8.36
N ILE A 121 -4.02 -9.12 8.44
CA ILE A 121 -4.07 -8.27 7.24
C ILE A 121 -2.78 -8.38 6.42
N LEU A 122 -1.61 -8.40 7.06
CA LEU A 122 -0.33 -8.54 6.37
C LEU A 122 -0.23 -9.89 5.67
N LYS A 123 -0.64 -10.97 6.33
CA LYS A 123 -0.67 -12.31 5.73
C LYS A 123 -1.58 -12.36 4.50
N ARG A 124 -2.79 -11.79 4.59
CA ARG A 124 -3.73 -11.71 3.46
C ARG A 124 -3.11 -10.97 2.27
N ASN A 125 -2.44 -9.85 2.53
CA ASN A 125 -1.79 -9.06 1.48
C ASN A 125 -0.58 -9.81 0.86
N GLU A 126 0.20 -10.53 1.67
CA GLU A 126 1.26 -11.39 1.14
C GLU A 126 0.73 -12.51 0.24
N GLU A 127 -0.38 -13.14 0.62
CA GLU A 127 -1.03 -14.18 -0.18
C GLU A 127 -1.56 -13.62 -1.50
N GLN A 128 -2.26 -12.47 -1.47
CA GLN A 128 -2.75 -11.78 -2.67
C GLN A 128 -1.61 -11.35 -3.58
N ASN A 129 -0.52 -10.80 -3.02
CA ASN A 129 0.66 -10.43 -3.79
C ASN A 129 1.33 -11.66 -4.44
N LYS A 130 1.42 -12.81 -3.72
CA LYS A 130 1.96 -14.05 -4.28
C LYS A 130 1.07 -14.62 -5.39
N GLU A 131 -0.24 -14.53 -5.27
CA GLU A 131 -1.17 -14.92 -6.32
C GLU A 131 -1.01 -14.03 -7.55
N GLN A 132 -0.94 -12.71 -7.37
CA GLN A 132 -0.67 -11.75 -8.46
C GLN A 132 0.72 -11.90 -9.07
N GLU A 133 1.72 -12.25 -8.28
CA GLU A 133 3.08 -12.50 -8.76
C GLU A 133 3.20 -13.76 -9.64
N ASN A 134 2.31 -14.72 -9.49
CA ASN A 134 2.33 -15.96 -10.26
C ASN A 134 1.32 -15.98 -11.42
N ILE A 135 0.69 -14.82 -11.70
CA ILE A 135 -0.22 -14.71 -12.85
C ILE A 135 0.61 -14.69 -14.14
N GLU A 136 0.25 -15.58 -15.06
CA GLU A 136 0.77 -15.63 -16.41
C GLU A 136 -0.36 -15.31 -17.38
N TYR A 137 -0.04 -14.64 -18.47
CA TYR A 137 -1.04 -14.19 -19.46
C TYR A 137 -0.77 -14.80 -20.83
N ASP A 138 -1.78 -15.46 -21.40
CA ASP A 138 -1.78 -15.84 -22.81
C ASP A 138 -2.40 -14.73 -23.67
N LEU A 139 -1.55 -14.07 -24.43
CA LEU A 139 -1.87 -12.92 -25.28
C LEU A 139 -1.79 -13.31 -26.77
N GLY A 140 -2.66 -14.22 -27.22
CA GLY A 140 -2.64 -14.77 -28.56
C GLY A 140 -1.44 -15.68 -28.80
N ILE A 141 -0.47 -15.26 -29.62
CA ILE A 141 0.77 -16.02 -29.86
C ILE A 141 1.86 -15.76 -28.83
N TYR A 142 1.63 -14.85 -27.91
CA TYR A 142 2.58 -14.46 -26.86
C TYR A 142 2.18 -15.03 -25.50
N HIS A 143 3.18 -15.46 -24.74
CA HIS A 143 3.03 -15.83 -23.34
C HIS A 143 3.82 -14.83 -22.49
N PHE A 144 3.15 -14.20 -21.53
CA PHE A 144 3.69 -13.13 -20.71
C PHE A 144 3.74 -13.52 -19.24
N ILE A 145 4.94 -13.44 -18.65
CA ILE A 145 5.21 -13.69 -17.22
C ILE A 145 5.70 -12.40 -16.57
N PRO A 146 4.81 -11.62 -15.94
CA PRO A 146 5.15 -10.31 -15.35
C PRO A 146 6.28 -10.39 -14.32
N LYS A 147 6.30 -11.42 -13.49
CA LYS A 147 7.32 -11.63 -12.45
C LYS A 147 8.73 -11.71 -13.02
N LEU A 148 8.90 -12.34 -14.18
CA LEU A 148 10.17 -12.47 -14.88
C LEU A 148 10.40 -11.32 -15.86
N ARG A 149 9.41 -10.44 -16.05
CA ARG A 149 9.37 -9.43 -17.12
C ARG A 149 9.60 -10.05 -18.49
N GLU A 150 9.08 -11.23 -18.70
CA GLU A 150 9.35 -12.05 -19.87
C GLU A 150 8.12 -12.11 -20.77
N LEU A 151 8.33 -11.76 -22.05
CA LEU A 151 7.37 -11.98 -23.13
C LEU A 151 7.97 -12.97 -24.10
N SER A 152 7.33 -14.12 -24.27
CA SER A 152 7.80 -15.19 -25.15
C SER A 152 6.80 -15.53 -26.26
N SER A 153 7.31 -16.07 -27.36
CA SER A 153 6.54 -16.59 -28.48
C SER A 153 7.32 -17.73 -29.18
N ALA A 154 6.75 -18.33 -30.22
CA ALA A 154 7.47 -19.32 -31.04
C ALA A 154 8.77 -18.78 -31.66
N ASN A 155 8.93 -17.45 -31.81
CA ASN A 155 10.08 -16.81 -32.43
C ASN A 155 11.18 -16.41 -31.41
N GLY A 156 10.97 -16.68 -30.12
CA GLY A 156 11.93 -16.35 -29.06
C GLY A 156 11.30 -15.65 -27.86
N LYS A 157 12.16 -15.15 -26.97
CA LYS A 157 11.74 -14.44 -25.78
C LYS A 157 12.47 -13.11 -25.63
N VAL A 158 11.79 -12.13 -25.03
CA VAL A 158 12.28 -10.77 -24.77
C VAL A 158 12.07 -10.44 -23.31
N THR A 159 13.04 -9.76 -22.69
CA THR A 159 12.89 -9.20 -21.33
C THR A 159 12.42 -7.77 -21.44
N LEU A 160 11.29 -7.47 -20.85
CA LEU A 160 10.69 -6.15 -20.85
C LEU A 160 11.39 -5.22 -19.83
N SER A 161 11.45 -3.93 -20.16
CA SER A 161 11.81 -2.92 -19.17
C SER A 161 10.74 -2.83 -18.06
N PRO A 162 11.04 -2.26 -16.88
CA PRO A 162 10.05 -2.16 -15.80
C PRO A 162 8.74 -1.49 -16.23
N LYS A 163 8.82 -0.40 -17.04
CA LYS A 163 7.61 0.33 -17.49
C LYS A 163 6.80 -0.43 -18.54
N GLU A 164 7.48 -1.11 -19.47
CA GLU A 164 6.81 -2.00 -20.44
C GLU A 164 6.09 -3.14 -19.72
N ASN A 165 6.72 -3.74 -18.73
CA ASN A 165 6.16 -4.81 -17.93
C ASN A 165 4.89 -4.36 -17.19
N GLU A 166 4.94 -3.23 -16.48
CA GLU A 166 3.78 -2.70 -15.76
C GLU A 166 2.64 -2.33 -16.71
N LEU A 167 2.96 -1.71 -17.85
CA LEU A 167 1.94 -1.35 -18.83
C LEU A 167 1.30 -2.60 -19.45
N LEU A 168 2.09 -3.60 -19.85
CA LEU A 168 1.57 -4.83 -20.43
C LEU A 168 0.74 -5.62 -19.39
N LYS A 169 1.17 -5.64 -18.12
CA LYS A 169 0.41 -6.24 -17.02
C LYS A 169 -0.96 -5.57 -16.87
N MET A 170 -0.99 -4.23 -16.80
CA MET A 170 -2.26 -3.50 -16.72
C MET A 170 -3.17 -3.78 -17.93
N LEU A 171 -2.65 -3.75 -19.13
CA LEU A 171 -3.42 -4.06 -20.34
C LEU A 171 -3.97 -5.50 -20.31
N SER A 172 -3.21 -6.44 -19.78
CA SER A 172 -3.62 -7.84 -19.65
C SER A 172 -4.71 -8.03 -18.59
N GLU A 173 -4.67 -7.28 -17.49
CA GLU A 173 -5.71 -7.25 -16.45
C GLU A 173 -7.02 -6.66 -16.98
N TYR A 174 -6.94 -5.66 -17.87
CA TYR A 174 -8.09 -5.04 -18.55
C TYR A 174 -8.45 -5.71 -19.87
N LYS A 175 -8.11 -7.00 -20.05
CA LYS A 175 -8.43 -7.76 -21.29
C LYS A 175 -9.94 -7.70 -21.57
N ASN A 176 -10.29 -7.17 -22.76
CA ASN A 176 -11.68 -6.92 -23.22
C ASN A 176 -12.42 -5.81 -22.45
N ASP A 177 -11.71 -4.95 -21.73
CA ASP A 177 -12.25 -3.77 -21.07
C ASP A 177 -11.42 -2.53 -21.40
N LEU A 178 -11.92 -1.34 -21.02
CA LEU A 178 -11.25 -0.06 -21.26
C LEU A 178 -10.31 0.30 -20.10
N LEU A 179 -9.01 0.30 -20.37
CA LEU A 179 -8.03 0.90 -19.48
C LEU A 179 -7.98 2.42 -19.74
N GLN A 180 -8.41 3.21 -18.77
CA GLN A 180 -8.31 4.67 -18.85
C GLN A 180 -6.85 5.10 -18.85
N ARG A 181 -6.47 5.97 -19.81
CA ARG A 181 -5.10 6.46 -20.00
C ARG A 181 -4.55 7.12 -18.75
N GLU A 182 -5.36 7.96 -18.09
CA GLU A 182 -5.01 8.69 -16.86
C GLU A 182 -4.67 7.73 -15.72
N LEU A 183 -5.40 6.62 -15.61
CA LEU A 183 -5.14 5.59 -14.62
C LEU A 183 -3.78 4.92 -14.84
N ALA A 184 -3.46 4.56 -16.09
CA ALA A 184 -2.17 3.98 -16.44
C ALA A 184 -1.01 4.96 -16.19
N LEU A 185 -1.18 6.23 -16.57
CA LEU A 185 -0.18 7.28 -16.34
C LEU A 185 0.07 7.51 -14.84
N LYS A 186 -0.99 7.64 -14.04
CA LYS A 186 -0.88 7.83 -12.58
C LYS A 186 -0.17 6.64 -11.93
N LYS A 187 -0.52 5.40 -12.31
CA LYS A 187 0.01 4.18 -11.68
C LYS A 187 1.48 3.91 -12.06
N ILE A 188 1.88 4.14 -13.31
CA ILE A 188 3.21 3.75 -13.83
C ILE A 188 4.20 4.93 -13.79
N TRP A 189 3.73 6.17 -13.98
CA TRP A 189 4.57 7.38 -14.04
C TRP A 189 4.36 8.35 -12.89
N GLY A 190 3.42 8.06 -11.97
CA GLY A 190 3.15 8.86 -10.78
C GLY A 190 2.25 10.08 -11.01
N ASN A 191 2.05 10.51 -12.24
CA ASN A 191 1.13 11.57 -12.62
C ASN A 191 0.76 11.49 -14.11
N ASP A 192 -0.27 12.24 -14.51
CA ASP A 192 -0.84 12.29 -15.86
C ASP A 192 -0.40 13.52 -16.68
N ASN A 193 0.74 14.11 -16.34
CA ASN A 193 1.20 15.30 -17.05
C ASN A 193 1.54 15.02 -18.54
N TYR A 194 1.58 16.11 -19.35
CA TYR A 194 1.80 16.04 -20.78
C TYR A 194 3.07 15.27 -21.19
N PHE A 195 4.16 15.37 -20.41
CA PHE A 195 5.42 14.67 -20.70
C PHE A 195 5.30 13.16 -20.48
N ASN A 196 4.59 12.75 -19.43
CA ASN A 196 4.34 11.33 -19.14
C ASN A 196 3.40 10.71 -20.18
N GLY A 197 2.42 11.47 -20.69
CA GLY A 197 1.56 11.04 -21.78
C GLY A 197 2.36 10.68 -23.04
N ARG A 198 3.29 11.52 -23.45
CA ARG A 198 4.20 11.23 -24.58
C ARG A 198 5.14 10.05 -24.31
N SER A 199 5.61 9.91 -23.07
CA SER A 199 6.43 8.75 -22.70
C SER A 199 5.65 7.44 -22.85
N MET A 200 4.37 7.41 -22.48
CA MET A 200 3.52 6.22 -22.66
C MET A 200 3.32 5.87 -24.14
N ASP A 201 3.17 6.87 -25.02
CA ASP A 201 2.98 6.65 -26.47
C ASP A 201 4.19 5.97 -27.16
N VAL A 202 5.35 5.97 -26.51
CA VAL A 202 6.55 5.25 -26.99
C VAL A 202 6.49 3.76 -26.69
N TYR A 203 5.67 3.35 -25.70
CA TYR A 203 5.56 1.94 -25.25
C TYR A 203 4.35 1.21 -25.87
N ILE A 204 3.47 1.91 -26.57
CA ILE A 204 2.30 1.36 -27.26
C ILE A 204 2.56 1.30 -28.76
#